data_88a6760db8018b0ddcd3fecc9458fff4
#
_entry.id   88a6760db8018b0ddcd3fecc9458fff4
#
_cell.length_a   1.000
_cell.length_b   1.000
_cell.length_c   1.000
_cell.angle_alpha   90.00
_cell.angle_beta   90.00
_cell.angle_gamma   90.00
#
_symmetry.space_group_name_H-M   'P 1'
#
loop_
_entity.id
_entity.type
_entity.pdbx_description
1 polymer ?
#
loop_
_entity_poly.entity_id
_entity_poly.type
_entity_poly.pdbx_seq_one_letter_code
_entity_poly.pdbx_strand_id
1 'polypeptide(L)'
;MYKFIRQQSKKKKVKVIVFAEDVAASGGYLIACAGDEIYANSSSIVGSIGVIYSSFGFKDLIKKVGVDRRVYTAGKNKSTLDPFLEEKKEDIDRLKNIQLDLHSDFIKVVEDSRGAKLNKSSGIELFSGEFWSGRKSKELGLIDGIGNVSDVLRKKFGENVVIKKFEKSKGWLSKKLSASNNGQLDQFVNILEERSIWQRYGF
;
A
#
# COMPACT_ATOMS: atom_id res chain seq x y z
N MET A 1 0.42 11.56 0.93
CA MET A 1 1.06 11.24 2.22
C MET A 1 2.58 11.31 2.15
N TYR A 2 3.26 10.65 1.22
CA TYR A 2 4.73 10.70 1.05
C TYR A 2 5.29 12.14 1.10
N LYS A 3 4.84 13.03 0.21
CA LYS A 3 5.31 14.44 0.16
C LYS A 3 5.10 15.17 1.50
N PHE A 4 3.97 14.93 2.16
CA PHE A 4 3.67 15.54 3.46
C PHE A 4 4.67 15.12 4.55
N ILE A 5 4.94 13.81 4.66
CA ILE A 5 5.91 13.27 5.63
C ILE A 5 7.30 13.89 5.37
N ARG A 6 7.77 13.91 4.13
CA ARG A 6 9.07 14.51 3.75
C ARG A 6 9.11 16.00 4.07
N GLN A 7 8.04 16.73 3.80
CA GLN A 7 7.95 18.16 4.12
C GLN A 7 8.01 18.41 5.62
N GLN A 8 7.27 17.62 6.44
CA GLN A 8 7.29 17.76 7.89
C GLN A 8 8.66 17.38 8.49
N SER A 9 9.27 16.31 8.00
CA SER A 9 10.62 15.91 8.39
C SER A 9 11.62 17.05 8.18
N LYS A 10 11.63 17.65 6.98
CA LYS A 10 12.50 18.77 6.66
C LYS A 10 12.20 20.01 7.52
N LYS A 11 10.91 20.38 7.65
CA LYS A 11 10.49 21.56 8.44
C LYS A 11 10.87 21.44 9.92
N LYS A 12 10.71 20.26 10.49
CA LYS A 12 10.97 20.00 11.91
C LYS A 12 12.41 19.55 12.17
N LYS A 13 13.22 19.34 11.12
CA LYS A 13 14.60 18.79 11.20
C LYS A 13 14.66 17.48 11.99
N VAL A 14 13.66 16.59 11.80
CA VAL A 14 13.59 15.29 12.45
C VAL A 14 13.79 14.18 11.44
N LYS A 15 14.50 13.14 11.85
CA LYS A 15 14.69 11.92 11.05
C LYS A 15 13.45 11.05 11.12
N VAL A 16 13.06 10.48 9.99
CA VAL A 16 11.96 9.52 9.86
C VAL A 16 12.55 8.13 9.67
N ILE A 17 12.27 7.23 10.60
CA ILE A 17 12.63 5.81 10.49
C ILE A 17 11.33 5.03 10.33
N VAL A 18 11.23 4.25 9.27
CA VAL A 18 10.05 3.44 8.95
C VAL A 18 10.30 2.00 9.31
N PHE A 19 9.29 1.36 9.90
CA PHE A 19 9.30 -0.06 10.22
C PHE A 19 8.11 -0.74 9.53
N ALA A 20 8.40 -1.70 8.67
CA ALA A 20 7.42 -2.59 8.08
C ALA A 20 7.35 -3.86 8.93
N GLU A 21 6.36 -3.95 9.81
CA GLU A 21 6.21 -5.10 10.71
C GLU A 21 5.75 -6.33 9.92
N ASP A 22 4.65 -6.20 9.15
CA ASP A 22 4.10 -7.30 8.36
C ASP A 22 4.19 -7.02 6.85
N VAL A 23 3.59 -5.93 6.38
CA VAL A 23 3.50 -5.60 4.96
C VAL A 23 3.79 -4.13 4.69
N ALA A 24 4.73 -3.86 3.82
CA ALA A 24 4.94 -2.56 3.17
C ALA A 24 5.01 -2.77 1.65
N ALA A 25 3.89 -3.07 1.03
CA ALA A 25 3.77 -3.34 -0.40
C ALA A 25 2.95 -2.26 -1.11
N SER A 26 3.17 -2.06 -2.42
CA SER A 26 2.43 -1.11 -3.25
C SER A 26 2.38 0.29 -2.62
N GLY A 27 1.21 0.86 -2.39
CA GLY A 27 1.04 2.16 -1.72
C GLY A 27 1.66 2.23 -0.33
N GLY A 28 1.74 1.11 0.40
CA GLY A 28 2.46 1.01 1.68
C GLY A 28 3.96 1.24 1.51
N TYR A 29 4.56 0.66 0.48
CA TYR A 29 5.97 0.88 0.17
C TYR A 29 6.25 2.30 -0.34
N LEU A 30 5.34 2.84 -1.16
CA LEU A 30 5.42 4.24 -1.58
C LEU A 30 5.44 5.20 -0.38
N ILE A 31 4.66 4.93 0.66
CA ILE A 31 4.68 5.70 1.90
C ILE A 31 5.98 5.44 2.69
N ALA A 32 6.44 4.18 2.75
CA ALA A 32 7.68 3.81 3.43
C ALA A 32 8.91 4.54 2.84
N CYS A 33 8.92 4.80 1.54
CA CYS A 33 9.93 5.60 0.86
C CYS A 33 10.04 7.05 1.39
N ALA A 34 9.09 7.52 2.19
CA ALA A 34 9.23 8.81 2.88
C ALA A 34 10.22 8.75 4.06
N GLY A 35 10.64 7.57 4.49
CA GLY A 35 11.66 7.37 5.52
C GLY A 35 13.06 7.75 5.05
N ASP A 36 13.88 8.22 5.98
CA ASP A 36 15.33 8.33 5.80
C ASP A 36 15.99 6.95 5.92
N GLU A 37 15.35 6.07 6.69
CA GLU A 37 15.70 4.66 6.83
C GLU A 37 14.41 3.82 6.87
N ILE A 38 14.50 2.62 6.30
CA ILE A 38 13.40 1.65 6.26
C ILE A 38 13.91 0.32 6.82
N TYR A 39 13.23 -0.21 7.81
CA TYR A 39 13.47 -1.52 8.41
C TYR A 39 12.26 -2.42 8.26
N ALA A 40 12.50 -3.73 8.23
CA ALA A 40 11.44 -4.74 8.19
C ALA A 40 11.83 -5.97 8.99
N ASN A 41 10.87 -6.81 9.36
CA ASN A 41 11.17 -8.15 9.82
C ASN A 41 11.63 -9.02 8.64
N SER A 42 12.34 -10.10 8.91
CA SER A 42 12.85 -11.00 7.86
C SER A 42 11.74 -11.60 6.98
N SER A 43 10.55 -11.78 7.55
CA SER A 43 9.34 -12.35 6.93
C SER A 43 8.36 -11.30 6.40
N SER A 44 8.60 -10.00 6.66
CA SER A 44 7.74 -8.94 6.14
C SER A 44 7.67 -8.97 4.62
N ILE A 45 6.55 -8.59 4.05
CA ILE A 45 6.36 -8.47 2.60
C ILE A 45 6.63 -7.02 2.19
N VAL A 46 7.56 -6.83 1.24
CA VAL A 46 7.98 -5.50 0.80
C VAL A 46 8.07 -5.46 -0.73
N GLY A 47 7.75 -4.33 -1.33
CA GLY A 47 7.84 -4.13 -2.78
C GLY A 47 6.47 -3.91 -3.42
N SER A 48 6.08 -4.77 -4.37
CA SER A 48 4.87 -4.59 -5.19
C SER A 48 4.84 -3.20 -5.84
N ILE A 49 5.97 -2.84 -6.50
CA ILE A 49 6.12 -1.54 -7.16
C ILE A 49 5.49 -1.66 -8.54
N GLY A 50 4.17 -1.52 -8.54
CA GLY A 50 3.34 -1.65 -9.74
C GLY A 50 1.97 -1.03 -9.52
N VAL A 51 1.17 -1.00 -10.60
CA VAL A 51 -0.20 -0.50 -10.58
C VAL A 51 -1.11 -1.52 -11.23
N ILE A 52 -2.15 -1.93 -10.52
CA ILE A 52 -3.15 -2.86 -11.01
C ILE A 52 -4.53 -2.21 -11.03
N TYR A 53 -5.33 -2.54 -12.02
CA TYR A 53 -6.77 -2.40 -12.04
C TYR A 53 -7.37 -3.77 -12.33
N SER A 54 -8.25 -4.25 -11.50
CA SER A 54 -8.99 -5.49 -11.71
C SER A 54 -10.48 -5.26 -11.55
N SER A 55 -11.28 -5.88 -12.41
CA SER A 55 -12.74 -5.78 -12.39
C SER A 55 -13.33 -7.09 -12.89
N PHE A 56 -14.64 -7.24 -12.74
CA PHE A 56 -15.40 -8.36 -13.29
C PHE A 56 -16.33 -7.84 -14.39
N GLY A 57 -16.51 -8.61 -15.47
CA GLY A 57 -17.51 -8.35 -16.49
C GLY A 57 -18.79 -9.16 -16.25
N PHE A 58 -19.92 -8.49 -16.12
CA PHE A 58 -21.23 -9.11 -15.86
C PHE A 58 -22.21 -8.94 -17.02
N LYS A 59 -21.78 -8.43 -18.18
CA LYS A 59 -22.62 -8.17 -19.36
C LYS A 59 -23.48 -9.38 -19.73
N ASP A 60 -22.86 -10.55 -19.88
CA ASP A 60 -23.56 -11.76 -20.29
C ASP A 60 -24.41 -12.36 -19.17
N LEU A 61 -24.00 -12.15 -17.92
CA LEU A 61 -24.78 -12.60 -16.76
C LEU A 61 -26.11 -11.89 -16.66
N ILE A 62 -26.13 -10.56 -16.70
CA ILE A 62 -27.37 -9.79 -16.60
C ILE A 62 -28.32 -10.06 -17.76
N LYS A 63 -27.76 -10.29 -18.96
CA LYS A 63 -28.52 -10.68 -20.14
C LYS A 63 -29.24 -12.04 -19.95
N LYS A 64 -28.57 -13.03 -19.37
CA LYS A 64 -29.13 -14.36 -19.07
C LYS A 64 -30.30 -14.31 -18.08
N VAL A 65 -30.30 -13.35 -17.16
CA VAL A 65 -31.37 -13.19 -16.16
C VAL A 65 -32.41 -12.13 -16.57
N GLY A 66 -32.35 -11.66 -17.82
CA GLY A 66 -33.35 -10.73 -18.37
C GLY A 66 -33.27 -9.31 -17.79
N VAL A 67 -32.10 -8.87 -17.35
CA VAL A 67 -31.88 -7.53 -16.79
C VAL A 67 -31.20 -6.62 -17.82
N ASP A 68 -31.80 -5.45 -18.07
CA ASP A 68 -31.26 -4.41 -18.93
C ASP A 68 -30.51 -3.35 -18.13
N ARG A 69 -29.23 -3.13 -18.46
CA ARG A 69 -28.44 -2.01 -17.93
C ARG A 69 -28.75 -0.73 -18.71
N ARG A 70 -29.32 0.27 -18.03
CA ARG A 70 -29.63 1.58 -18.61
C ARG A 70 -28.74 2.63 -18.01
N VAL A 71 -27.95 3.32 -18.84
CA VAL A 71 -26.98 4.34 -18.40
C VAL A 71 -27.23 5.63 -19.15
N TYR A 72 -27.51 6.69 -18.41
CA TYR A 72 -27.70 8.04 -18.93
C TYR A 72 -26.58 8.93 -18.38
N THR A 73 -25.76 9.50 -19.24
CA THR A 73 -24.61 10.32 -18.82
C THR A 73 -24.61 11.67 -19.49
N ALA A 74 -24.19 12.69 -18.76
CA ALA A 74 -23.72 13.95 -19.32
C ALA A 74 -22.19 13.92 -19.36
N GLY A 75 -21.63 13.97 -20.57
CA GLY A 75 -20.21 13.78 -20.84
C GLY A 75 -19.90 12.45 -21.50
N LYS A 76 -19.29 12.51 -22.70
CA LYS A 76 -19.03 11.37 -23.60
C LYS A 76 -18.31 10.18 -22.93
N ASN A 77 -17.41 10.45 -21.98
CA ASN A 77 -16.56 9.45 -21.35
C ASN A 77 -16.91 9.21 -19.87
N LYS A 78 -18.14 9.55 -19.45
CA LYS A 78 -18.49 9.45 -18.02
C LYS A 78 -18.75 8.02 -17.55
N SER A 79 -19.19 7.13 -18.46
CA SER A 79 -19.34 5.69 -18.19
C SER A 79 -18.15 4.94 -18.80
N THR A 80 -17.07 4.88 -18.05
CA THR A 80 -15.83 4.16 -18.44
C THR A 80 -15.77 2.85 -17.69
N LEU A 81 -15.52 1.73 -18.41
CA LEU A 81 -15.33 0.39 -17.86
C LEU A 81 -16.47 -0.06 -16.93
N ASP A 82 -17.73 0.25 -17.34
CA ASP A 82 -18.92 -0.26 -16.64
C ASP A 82 -18.97 -1.79 -16.74
N PRO A 83 -18.96 -2.53 -15.62
CA PRO A 83 -18.84 -3.99 -15.62
C PRO A 83 -20.06 -4.71 -16.22
N PHE A 84 -21.15 -3.99 -16.47
CA PHE A 84 -22.37 -4.52 -17.08
C PHE A 84 -22.52 -4.16 -18.57
N LEU A 85 -21.55 -3.47 -19.14
CA LEU A 85 -21.50 -3.11 -20.56
C LEU A 85 -20.29 -3.76 -21.22
N GLU A 86 -20.25 -3.67 -22.55
CA GLU A 86 -19.10 -4.09 -23.32
C GLU A 86 -17.93 -3.13 -23.12
N GLU A 87 -16.74 -3.69 -22.91
CA GLU A 87 -15.53 -2.88 -22.80
C GLU A 87 -15.21 -2.22 -24.15
N LYS A 88 -14.89 -0.93 -24.08
CA LYS A 88 -14.46 -0.17 -25.24
C LYS A 88 -12.93 -0.07 -25.25
N LYS A 89 -12.34 -0.30 -26.41
CA LYS A 89 -10.88 -0.23 -26.58
C LYS A 89 -10.31 1.10 -26.11
N GLU A 90 -11.00 2.21 -26.41
CA GLU A 90 -10.57 3.54 -26.00
C GLU A 90 -10.55 3.72 -24.48
N ASP A 91 -11.45 3.05 -23.76
CA ASP A 91 -11.49 3.09 -22.29
C ASP A 91 -10.34 2.28 -21.70
N ILE A 92 -10.04 1.11 -22.27
CA ILE A 92 -8.91 0.28 -21.90
C ILE A 92 -7.59 1.04 -22.15
N ASP A 93 -7.43 1.65 -23.31
CA ASP A 93 -6.22 2.39 -23.68
C ASP A 93 -6.02 3.59 -22.74
N ARG A 94 -7.11 4.30 -22.41
CA ARG A 94 -7.08 5.40 -21.43
C ARG A 94 -6.68 4.93 -20.04
N LEU A 95 -7.23 3.79 -19.57
CA LEU A 95 -6.86 3.20 -18.29
C LEU A 95 -5.38 2.81 -18.26
N LYS A 96 -4.89 2.14 -19.31
CA LYS A 96 -3.47 1.75 -19.42
C LYS A 96 -2.54 2.96 -19.36
N ASN A 97 -2.88 4.05 -20.03
CA ASN A 97 -2.08 5.27 -19.97
C ASN A 97 -2.02 5.83 -18.54
N ILE A 98 -3.15 5.87 -17.84
CA ILE A 98 -3.20 6.30 -16.44
C ILE A 98 -2.34 5.38 -15.56
N GLN A 99 -2.40 4.06 -15.76
CA GLN A 99 -1.59 3.09 -15.02
C GLN A 99 -0.09 3.31 -15.25
N LEU A 100 0.32 3.57 -16.50
CA LEU A 100 1.72 3.87 -16.84
C LEU A 100 2.21 5.17 -16.18
N ASP A 101 1.41 6.22 -16.19
CA ASP A 101 1.74 7.48 -15.53
C ASP A 101 1.92 7.27 -14.01
N LEU A 102 0.97 6.60 -13.36
CA LEU A 102 1.04 6.30 -11.92
C LEU A 102 2.23 5.40 -11.58
N HIS A 103 2.53 4.42 -12.43
CA HIS A 103 3.67 3.53 -12.26
C HIS A 103 5.00 4.30 -12.40
N SER A 104 5.10 5.15 -13.39
CA SER A 104 6.26 6.03 -13.59
C SER A 104 6.50 6.95 -12.38
N ASP A 105 5.43 7.54 -11.85
CA ASP A 105 5.52 8.36 -10.63
C ASP A 105 5.98 7.55 -9.42
N PHE A 106 5.49 6.31 -9.29
CA PHE A 106 5.91 5.42 -8.20
C PHE A 106 7.39 5.04 -8.33
N ILE A 107 7.84 4.63 -9.52
CA ILE A 107 9.26 4.34 -9.82
C ILE A 107 10.11 5.53 -9.42
N LYS A 108 9.74 6.72 -9.84
CA LYS A 108 10.47 7.95 -9.51
C LYS A 108 10.59 8.17 -8.00
N VAL A 109 9.52 7.98 -7.24
CA VAL A 109 9.57 8.08 -5.77
C VAL A 109 10.55 7.09 -5.18
N VAL A 110 10.56 5.84 -5.67
CA VAL A 110 11.49 4.80 -5.20
C VAL A 110 12.93 5.16 -5.57
N GLU A 111 13.18 5.59 -6.79
CA GLU A 111 14.51 6.00 -7.24
C GLU A 111 15.02 7.23 -6.47
N ASP A 112 14.18 8.22 -6.22
CA ASP A 112 14.52 9.40 -5.42
C ASP A 112 14.87 9.04 -3.97
N SER A 113 14.19 8.03 -3.41
CA SER A 113 14.39 7.58 -2.03
C SER A 113 15.52 6.56 -1.89
N ARG A 114 15.61 5.62 -2.83
CA ARG A 114 16.44 4.41 -2.72
C ARG A 114 17.52 4.30 -3.78
N GLY A 115 17.53 5.13 -4.81
CA GLY A 115 18.30 4.96 -6.04
C GLY A 115 19.75 4.49 -5.86
N ALA A 116 20.50 5.13 -4.98
CA ALA A 116 21.89 4.76 -4.68
C ALA A 116 22.02 3.43 -3.91
N LYS A 117 20.95 2.94 -3.28
CA LYS A 117 20.93 1.72 -2.47
C LYS A 117 20.38 0.51 -3.25
N LEU A 118 19.67 0.75 -4.36
CA LEU A 118 19.09 -0.32 -5.18
C LEU A 118 20.17 -1.19 -5.81
N ASN A 119 20.04 -2.49 -5.65
CA ASN A 119 20.92 -3.46 -6.29
C ASN A 119 20.45 -3.75 -7.72
N LYS A 120 20.84 -2.87 -8.65
CA LYS A 120 20.52 -3.00 -10.08
C LYS A 120 21.25 -4.16 -10.76
N SER A 121 22.28 -4.71 -10.13
CA SER A 121 23.06 -5.85 -10.65
C SER A 121 22.47 -7.21 -10.27
N SER A 122 21.37 -7.24 -9.54
CA SER A 122 20.73 -8.49 -9.08
C SER A 122 20.12 -9.33 -10.21
N GLY A 123 19.94 -8.78 -11.41
CA GLY A 123 19.20 -9.42 -12.50
C GLY A 123 17.68 -9.47 -12.27
N ILE A 124 17.17 -8.91 -11.18
CA ILE A 124 15.75 -8.87 -10.82
C ILE A 124 15.16 -7.54 -11.26
N GLU A 125 14.02 -7.59 -11.94
CA GLU A 125 13.29 -6.41 -12.35
C GLU A 125 12.49 -5.84 -11.16
N LEU A 126 13.05 -4.83 -10.49
CA LEU A 126 12.52 -4.27 -9.24
C LEU A 126 11.15 -3.58 -9.40
N PHE A 127 10.78 -3.20 -10.61
CA PHE A 127 9.59 -2.40 -10.91
C PHE A 127 8.51 -3.18 -11.68
N SER A 128 8.58 -4.51 -11.65
CA SER A 128 7.61 -5.39 -12.32
C SER A 128 6.29 -5.58 -11.56
N GLY A 129 6.20 -5.07 -10.34
CA GLY A 129 5.07 -5.31 -9.43
C GLY A 129 5.26 -6.51 -8.50
N GLU A 130 6.41 -7.18 -8.55
CA GLU A 130 6.75 -8.26 -7.62
C GLU A 130 6.97 -7.75 -6.19
N PHE A 131 6.79 -8.64 -5.22
CA PHE A 131 7.09 -8.40 -3.82
C PHE A 131 8.03 -9.45 -3.28
N TRP A 132 8.76 -9.11 -2.24
CA TRP A 132 9.80 -9.95 -1.67
C TRP A 132 9.71 -9.97 -0.15
N SER A 133 10.29 -11.03 0.45
CA SER A 133 10.51 -11.06 1.89
C SER A 133 11.43 -9.91 2.33
N GLY A 134 11.32 -9.50 3.60
CA GLY A 134 12.21 -8.46 4.13
C GLY A 134 13.69 -8.80 3.93
N ARG A 135 14.08 -10.07 4.08
CA ARG A 135 15.45 -10.53 3.82
C ARG A 135 15.88 -10.23 2.38
N LYS A 136 15.06 -10.63 1.42
CA LYS A 136 15.35 -10.40 -0.01
C LYS A 136 15.31 -8.92 -0.35
N SER A 137 14.38 -8.17 0.22
CA SER A 137 14.25 -6.72 0.03
C SER A 137 15.48 -5.95 0.52
N LYS A 138 16.16 -6.44 1.58
CA LYS A 138 17.43 -5.88 2.01
C LYS A 138 18.54 -6.12 0.98
N GLU A 139 18.63 -7.32 0.42
CA GLU A 139 19.61 -7.64 -0.65
C GLU A 139 19.38 -6.78 -1.90
N LEU A 140 18.12 -6.51 -2.21
CA LEU A 140 17.70 -5.68 -3.34
C LEU A 140 17.86 -4.17 -3.07
N GLY A 141 18.16 -3.76 -1.85
CA GLY A 141 18.32 -2.37 -1.46
C GLY A 141 17.00 -1.61 -1.24
N LEU A 142 15.89 -2.33 -1.20
CA LEU A 142 14.56 -1.74 -0.95
C LEU A 142 14.39 -1.29 0.50
N ILE A 143 15.12 -1.91 1.44
CA ILE A 143 15.17 -1.52 2.86
C ILE A 143 16.60 -1.42 3.35
N ASP A 144 16.82 -0.75 4.49
CA ASP A 144 18.13 -0.52 5.06
C ASP A 144 18.57 -1.64 6.00
N GLY A 145 17.65 -2.35 6.61
CA GLY A 145 17.98 -3.41 7.56
C GLY A 145 16.83 -4.27 7.98
N ILE A 146 17.19 -5.36 8.66
CA ILE A 146 16.25 -6.26 9.31
C ILE A 146 16.22 -5.94 10.80
N GLY A 147 15.04 -5.84 11.38
CA GLY A 147 14.84 -5.64 12.81
C GLY A 147 13.49 -5.02 13.15
N ASN A 148 13.07 -5.20 14.37
CA ASN A 148 11.88 -4.60 14.94
C ASN A 148 12.18 -3.20 15.53
N VAL A 149 11.11 -2.48 15.86
CA VAL A 149 11.19 -1.11 16.39
C VAL A 149 12.09 -1.02 17.62
N SER A 150 11.88 -1.90 18.61
CA SER A 150 12.62 -1.83 19.89
C SER A 150 14.11 -2.06 19.71
N ASP A 151 14.47 -3.14 19.01
CA ASP A 151 15.88 -3.53 18.85
C ASP A 151 16.66 -2.52 18.04
N VAL A 152 16.08 -2.05 16.93
CA VAL A 152 16.74 -1.06 16.07
C VAL A 152 16.89 0.27 16.79
N LEU A 153 15.88 0.74 17.52
CA LEU A 153 15.94 2.02 18.21
C LEU A 153 16.94 1.96 19.39
N ARG A 154 16.95 0.87 20.18
CA ARG A 154 17.94 0.68 21.23
C ARG A 154 19.36 0.63 20.67
N LYS A 155 19.58 -0.11 19.63
CA LYS A 155 20.90 -0.19 18.97
C LYS A 155 21.37 1.17 18.45
N LYS A 156 20.45 2.03 17.97
CA LYS A 156 20.79 3.35 17.40
C LYS A 156 20.95 4.46 18.44
N PHE A 157 20.12 4.46 19.47
CA PHE A 157 19.98 5.56 20.41
C PHE A 157 20.33 5.18 21.85
N GLY A 158 20.73 3.92 22.08
CA GLY A 158 21.08 3.39 23.39
C GLY A 158 19.93 2.70 24.09
N GLU A 159 20.27 1.86 25.07
CA GLU A 159 19.31 1.01 25.80
C GLU A 159 18.20 1.82 26.53
N ASN A 160 18.51 3.03 26.93
CA ASN A 160 17.61 3.90 27.67
C ASN A 160 16.71 4.77 26.75
N VAL A 161 16.63 4.47 25.45
CA VAL A 161 15.76 5.21 24.51
C VAL A 161 14.31 5.14 24.95
N VAL A 162 13.65 6.30 25.07
CA VAL A 162 12.23 6.39 25.41
C VAL A 162 11.39 6.40 24.16
N ILE A 163 10.58 5.35 23.98
CA ILE A 163 9.67 5.22 22.84
C ILE A 163 8.29 5.72 23.29
N LYS A 164 7.90 6.89 22.80
CA LYS A 164 6.56 7.45 23.05
C LYS A 164 5.61 7.04 21.91
N LYS A 165 4.60 6.23 22.23
CA LYS A 165 3.55 5.86 21.28
C LYS A 165 2.54 6.99 21.11
N PHE A 166 2.22 7.29 19.86
CA PHE A 166 1.13 8.18 19.49
C PHE A 166 0.09 7.38 18.70
N GLU A 167 -0.95 6.95 19.38
CA GLU A 167 -2.05 6.21 18.76
C GLU A 167 -3.23 7.15 18.55
N LYS A 168 -3.97 6.93 17.47
CA LYS A 168 -5.24 7.62 17.27
C LYS A 168 -6.19 7.17 18.39
N SER A 169 -6.69 8.11 19.19
CA SER A 169 -7.67 7.76 20.22
C SER A 169 -8.85 7.06 19.58
N LYS A 170 -9.16 5.85 20.04
CA LYS A 170 -10.39 5.15 19.62
C LYS A 170 -11.56 6.10 19.91
N GLY A 171 -12.40 6.35 18.91
CA GLY A 171 -13.56 7.21 19.05
C GLY A 171 -14.45 6.74 20.23
N TRP A 172 -15.21 7.65 20.86
CA TRP A 172 -16.07 7.31 22.00
C TRP A 172 -17.06 6.17 21.69
N LEU A 173 -17.47 6.03 20.42
CA LEU A 173 -18.34 4.95 19.95
C LEU A 173 -17.67 3.57 20.08
N SER A 174 -16.38 3.46 19.71
CA SER A 174 -15.64 2.20 19.87
C SER A 174 -15.33 1.89 21.33
N LYS A 175 -15.13 2.92 22.18
CA LYS A 175 -15.02 2.75 23.65
C LYS A 175 -16.33 2.24 24.24
N LYS A 176 -17.48 2.69 23.74
CA LYS A 176 -18.79 2.28 24.24
C LYS A 176 -19.18 0.86 23.78
N LEU A 177 -18.76 0.47 22.55
CA LEU A 177 -18.91 -0.89 22.02
C LEU A 177 -17.96 -1.89 22.70
N SER A 178 -16.74 -1.51 23.02
CA SER A 178 -15.80 -2.37 23.77
C SER A 178 -16.18 -2.54 25.25
N ALA A 179 -16.99 -1.66 25.82
CA ALA A 179 -17.50 -1.78 27.17
C ALA A 179 -18.76 -2.69 27.28
N SER A 180 -19.39 -3.00 26.16
CA SER A 180 -20.44 -4.00 26.04
C SER A 180 -19.79 -5.36 25.79
N ASN A 181 -20.08 -6.33 26.65
CA ASN A 181 -19.45 -7.66 26.80
C ASN A 181 -19.54 -8.61 25.58
N ASN A 182 -19.49 -8.12 24.37
CA ASN A 182 -19.55 -8.87 23.12
C ASN A 182 -18.23 -8.80 22.34
N GLY A 183 -17.16 -9.35 22.94
CA GLY A 183 -15.86 -9.50 22.24
C GLY A 183 -15.90 -10.29 20.92
N GLN A 184 -17.01 -10.96 20.61
CA GLN A 184 -17.22 -11.64 19.33
C GLN A 184 -17.49 -10.69 18.16
N LEU A 185 -18.18 -9.56 18.40
CA LEU A 185 -18.45 -8.55 17.36
C LEU A 185 -17.19 -7.77 16.99
N ASP A 186 -16.37 -7.43 17.96
CA ASP A 186 -15.08 -6.76 17.71
C ASP A 186 -14.12 -7.68 16.95
N GLN A 187 -14.10 -8.97 17.26
CA GLN A 187 -13.32 -9.95 16.49
C GLN A 187 -13.84 -10.08 15.05
N PHE A 188 -15.15 -10.08 14.84
CA PHE A 188 -15.74 -10.19 13.51
C PHE A 188 -15.47 -8.94 12.67
N VAL A 189 -15.58 -7.75 13.24
CA VAL A 189 -15.25 -6.47 12.57
C VAL A 189 -13.76 -6.42 12.22
N ASN A 190 -12.87 -6.81 13.14
CA ASN A 190 -11.42 -6.86 12.88
C ASN A 190 -11.08 -7.86 11.77
N ILE A 191 -11.71 -9.05 11.74
CA ILE A 191 -11.52 -10.04 10.67
C ILE A 191 -12.01 -9.50 9.32
N LEU A 192 -13.12 -8.76 9.28
CA LEU A 192 -13.62 -8.15 8.05
C LEU A 192 -12.71 -7.00 7.57
N GLU A 193 -12.20 -6.20 8.48
CA GLU A 193 -11.24 -5.13 8.15
C GLU A 193 -9.91 -5.73 7.65
N GLU A 194 -9.37 -6.74 8.31
CA GLU A 194 -8.17 -7.45 7.85
C GLU A 194 -8.38 -8.09 6.48
N ARG A 195 -9.49 -8.82 6.27
CA ARG A 195 -9.80 -9.40 4.95
C ARG A 195 -9.95 -8.34 3.87
N SER A 196 -10.58 -7.20 4.17
CA SER A 196 -10.71 -6.10 3.21
C SER A 196 -9.35 -5.48 2.83
N ILE A 197 -8.41 -5.47 3.77
CA ILE A 197 -7.04 -5.02 3.54
C ILE A 197 -6.29 -6.03 2.66
N TRP A 198 -6.37 -7.33 2.98
CA TRP A 198 -5.71 -8.40 2.20
C TRP A 198 -6.25 -8.50 0.77
N GLN A 199 -7.58 -8.36 0.59
CA GLN A 199 -8.20 -8.33 -0.75
C GLN A 199 -7.72 -7.16 -1.62
N ARG A 200 -7.34 -6.03 -1.02
CA ARG A 200 -6.76 -4.90 -1.76
C ARG A 200 -5.37 -5.19 -2.30
N TYR A 201 -4.69 -6.19 -1.77
CA TYR A 201 -3.35 -6.60 -2.18
C TYR A 201 -3.34 -7.88 -3.03
N GLY A 202 -4.52 -8.45 -3.35
CA GLY A 202 -4.65 -9.61 -4.22
C GLY A 202 -4.45 -10.95 -3.54
N PHE A 203 -4.63 -11.00 -2.20
CA PHE A 203 -4.61 -12.23 -1.40
C PHE A 203 -6.01 -12.61 -0.91
#